data_ab8ac8c217c27260c81a3f3ebfee4bea
#
_entry.id   ab8ac8c217c27260c81a3f3ebfee4bea
#
_cell.length_a   1.000
_cell.length_b   1.000
_cell.length_c   1.000
_cell.angle_alpha   90.00
_cell.angle_beta   90.00
_cell.angle_gamma   90.00
#
_symmetry.space_group_name_H-M   'P 1'
#
loop_
_entity.id
_entity.type
_entity.pdbx_description
1 polymer ?
#
loop_
_entity_poly.entity_id
_entity_poly.type
_entity_poly.pdbx_seq_one_letter_code
_entity_poly.pdbx_strand_id
1 'polypeptide(L)'
;MKRFLLLILLVVTSYQLWASTPQIEGLYVWNPGKNWWRISPDKRKNAEPSQVVWDSLLISPDSTYILKSSRFYDVGGKTIKSISKGTWSSRGEYVSLVPFGVNYSCVPNMTTDSIIEINLFEIVPLTRDTVPIKRGLLYVYSEDGTVTKYQTDSIGHVVINYSSDILVVFIEGGFHPKIPFPKKGSSYNIVMSKSYVDAQFMKKQGDDLCFCSIYRDSIQLNSLYRRVLK
;
A
#
# COMPACT_ATOMS: atom_id res chain seq x y z
N MET A 1 -8.96 11.94 48.87
CA MET A 1 -9.64 10.82 48.16
C MET A 1 -10.02 11.14 46.73
N LYS A 2 -10.75 12.21 46.41
CA LYS A 2 -11.16 12.53 44.99
C LYS A 2 -10.01 12.65 43.98
N ARG A 3 -8.87 13.24 44.39
CA ARG A 3 -7.70 13.38 43.48
C ARG A 3 -7.00 12.06 43.20
N PHE A 4 -7.03 11.11 44.11
CA PHE A 4 -6.43 9.78 43.93
C PHE A 4 -7.27 8.91 43.00
N LEU A 5 -8.61 9.02 43.07
CA LEU A 5 -9.54 8.35 42.18
C LEU A 5 -9.38 8.82 40.72
N LEU A 6 -9.16 10.12 40.53
CA LEU A 6 -8.94 10.72 39.17
C LEU A 6 -7.65 10.22 38.55
N LEU A 7 -6.58 10.05 39.35
CA LEU A 7 -5.29 9.54 38.86
C LEU A 7 -5.39 8.07 38.45
N ILE A 8 -6.10 7.25 39.23
CA ILE A 8 -6.35 5.85 38.88
C ILE A 8 -7.19 5.75 37.61
N LEU A 9 -8.21 6.57 37.44
CA LEU A 9 -9.04 6.60 36.25
C LEU A 9 -8.24 6.99 35.02
N LEU A 10 -7.35 7.98 35.12
CA LEU A 10 -6.45 8.39 34.03
C LEU A 10 -5.44 7.30 33.67
N VAL A 11 -4.88 6.57 34.64
CA VAL A 11 -3.96 5.46 34.40
C VAL A 11 -4.70 4.28 33.75
N VAL A 12 -5.90 3.95 34.21
CA VAL A 12 -6.70 2.85 33.63
C VAL A 12 -7.16 3.18 32.22
N THR A 13 -7.57 4.42 31.96
CA THR A 13 -7.97 4.84 30.60
C THR A 13 -6.76 4.90 29.65
N SER A 14 -5.57 5.30 30.12
CA SER A 14 -4.36 5.25 29.30
C SER A 14 -3.90 3.80 29.03
N TYR A 15 -4.06 2.89 29.99
CA TYR A 15 -3.78 1.46 29.78
C TYR A 15 -4.77 0.81 28.80
N GLN A 16 -6.06 1.17 28.85
CA GLN A 16 -7.06 0.66 27.91
C GLN A 16 -6.86 1.21 26.49
N LEU A 17 -6.40 2.46 26.35
CA LEU A 17 -6.03 3.05 25.06
C LEU A 17 -4.76 2.37 24.47
N TRP A 18 -3.83 1.90 25.31
CA TRP A 18 -2.64 1.15 24.88
C TRP A 18 -2.96 -0.31 24.51
N ALA A 19 -3.93 -0.93 25.18
CA ALA A 19 -4.35 -2.30 24.93
C ALA A 19 -5.18 -2.48 23.63
N SER A 20 -5.61 -1.39 23.01
CA SER A 20 -6.50 -1.41 21.83
C SER A 20 -5.83 -1.11 20.49
N THR A 21 -4.51 -0.88 20.45
CA THR A 21 -3.81 -0.83 19.15
C THR A 21 -3.81 -2.24 18.56
N PRO A 22 -4.50 -2.42 17.43
CA PRO A 22 -4.59 -3.74 16.83
C PRO A 22 -3.20 -4.23 16.44
N GLN A 23 -2.75 -5.29 17.08
CA GLN A 23 -1.44 -5.89 16.77
C GLN A 23 -1.44 -6.34 15.31
N ILE A 24 -0.63 -5.65 14.49
CA ILE A 24 -0.50 -5.93 13.05
C ILE A 24 0.67 -6.88 12.80
N GLU A 25 1.68 -6.85 13.68
CA GLU A 25 2.86 -7.69 13.54
C GLU A 25 2.50 -9.18 13.56
N GLY A 26 3.12 -9.93 12.67
CA GLY A 26 2.89 -11.37 12.59
C GLY A 26 3.20 -11.94 11.21
N LEU A 27 2.98 -13.25 11.11
CA LEU A 27 3.06 -13.97 9.86
C LEU A 27 1.64 -14.15 9.29
N TYR A 28 1.45 -13.76 8.05
CA TYR A 28 0.22 -13.90 7.31
C TYR A 28 0.44 -14.77 6.07
N VAL A 29 -0.53 -15.61 5.74
CA VAL A 29 -0.46 -16.47 4.57
C VAL A 29 -1.72 -16.30 3.73
N TRP A 30 -1.52 -16.06 2.44
CA TRP A 30 -2.57 -16.14 1.45
C TRP A 30 -2.40 -17.42 0.63
N ASN A 31 -3.44 -18.25 0.66
CA ASN A 31 -3.54 -19.43 -0.18
C ASN A 31 -4.92 -19.39 -0.85
N PRO A 32 -4.99 -19.31 -2.17
CA PRO A 32 -6.26 -19.27 -2.89
C PRO A 32 -7.09 -20.57 -2.72
N GLY A 33 -6.57 -21.60 -2.05
CA GLY A 33 -7.23 -22.87 -1.86
C GLY A 33 -7.53 -23.59 -3.18
N LYS A 34 -8.64 -24.32 -3.25
CA LYS A 34 -9.07 -25.03 -4.46
C LYS A 34 -9.57 -24.10 -5.58
N ASN A 35 -9.73 -22.82 -5.31
CA ASN A 35 -10.19 -21.82 -6.29
C ASN A 35 -9.06 -21.33 -7.20
N TRP A 36 -8.37 -22.23 -7.83
CA TRP A 36 -7.28 -21.99 -8.79
C TRP A 36 -7.84 -21.57 -10.15
N TRP A 37 -8.81 -20.70 -10.18
CA TRP A 37 -9.50 -20.28 -11.40
C TRP A 37 -8.57 -19.63 -12.45
N ARG A 38 -7.32 -19.27 -12.05
CA ARG A 38 -6.28 -18.72 -12.96
C ARG A 38 -5.42 -19.78 -13.64
N ILE A 39 -5.55 -21.06 -13.25
CA ILE A 39 -4.83 -22.16 -13.90
C ILE A 39 -5.87 -23.00 -14.63
N SER A 40 -5.64 -23.30 -15.92
CA SER A 40 -6.59 -24.11 -16.69
C SER A 40 -6.82 -25.47 -16.01
N PRO A 41 -8.06 -26.03 -16.06
CA PRO A 41 -8.40 -27.29 -15.39
C PRO A 41 -7.46 -28.44 -15.72
N ASP A 42 -6.99 -28.52 -16.97
CA ASP A 42 -6.13 -29.61 -17.46
C ASP A 42 -4.72 -29.53 -16.86
N LYS A 43 -4.21 -28.34 -16.63
CA LYS A 43 -2.89 -28.12 -16.00
C LYS A 43 -2.92 -28.26 -14.49
N ARG A 44 -4.08 -28.05 -13.84
CA ARG A 44 -4.25 -28.26 -12.38
C ARG A 44 -4.11 -29.73 -11.98
N LYS A 45 -4.57 -30.66 -12.82
CA LYS A 45 -4.50 -32.11 -12.55
C LYS A 45 -3.08 -32.62 -12.49
N ASN A 46 -2.16 -31.96 -13.22
CA ASN A 46 -0.77 -32.37 -13.35
C ASN A 46 0.20 -31.43 -12.66
N ALA A 47 -0.32 -30.42 -11.89
CA ALA A 47 0.52 -29.48 -11.16
C ALA A 47 1.10 -30.15 -9.93
N GLU A 48 2.41 -30.21 -9.83
CA GLU A 48 3.10 -30.65 -8.63
C GLU A 48 2.83 -29.68 -7.45
N PRO A 49 2.89 -30.15 -6.20
CA PRO A 49 2.71 -29.29 -5.02
C PRO A 49 3.62 -28.05 -4.99
N SER A 50 4.80 -28.12 -5.62
CA SER A 50 5.72 -27.00 -5.79
C SER A 50 5.22 -25.88 -6.71
N GLN A 51 4.17 -26.12 -7.49
CA GLN A 51 3.53 -25.16 -8.39
C GLN A 51 2.36 -24.41 -7.74
N VAL A 52 2.10 -24.67 -6.46
CA VAL A 52 1.02 -24.01 -5.72
C VAL A 52 1.30 -22.52 -5.61
N VAL A 53 0.33 -21.71 -6.01
CA VAL A 53 0.36 -20.26 -5.81
C VAL A 53 0.11 -19.97 -4.34
N TRP A 54 1.04 -19.30 -3.71
CA TRP A 54 0.92 -18.87 -2.32
C TRP A 54 1.73 -17.60 -2.07
N ASP A 55 1.30 -16.83 -1.11
CA ASP A 55 2.06 -15.70 -0.58
C ASP A 55 2.24 -15.86 0.92
N SER A 56 3.36 -15.44 1.44
CA SER A 56 3.58 -15.25 2.87
C SER A 56 4.09 -13.85 3.14
N LEU A 57 3.46 -13.16 4.07
CA LEU A 57 3.78 -11.80 4.49
C LEU A 57 4.19 -11.85 5.96
N LEU A 58 5.45 -11.52 6.24
CA LEU A 58 5.94 -11.28 7.59
C LEU A 58 5.99 -9.79 7.85
N ILE A 59 5.26 -9.33 8.86
CA ILE A 59 5.27 -7.97 9.38
C ILE A 59 6.01 -7.97 10.72
N SER A 60 7.11 -7.25 10.79
CA SER A 60 8.01 -7.23 11.95
C SER A 60 7.78 -5.99 12.83
N PRO A 61 8.04 -6.07 14.16
CA PRO A 61 7.88 -4.92 15.07
C PRO A 61 8.82 -3.74 14.79
N ASP A 62 9.91 -3.97 14.06
CA ASP A 62 10.87 -2.93 13.64
C ASP A 62 10.39 -2.11 12.44
N SER A 63 9.09 -2.16 12.12
CA SER A 63 8.48 -1.51 10.95
C SER A 63 8.98 -2.03 9.60
N THR A 64 9.56 -3.23 9.54
CA THR A 64 9.93 -3.88 8.28
C THR A 64 8.94 -4.98 7.90
N TYR A 65 8.91 -5.33 6.60
CA TYR A 65 8.15 -6.47 6.11
C TYR A 65 8.95 -7.30 5.10
N ILE A 66 8.56 -8.56 4.98
CA ILE A 66 9.02 -9.47 3.93
C ILE A 66 7.79 -10.15 3.32
N LEU A 67 7.54 -9.89 2.04
CA LEU A 67 6.51 -10.57 1.25
C LEU A 67 7.19 -11.54 0.29
N LYS A 68 6.90 -12.82 0.43
CA LYS A 68 7.32 -13.88 -0.50
C LYS A 68 6.10 -14.29 -1.30
N SER A 69 6.20 -14.23 -2.62
CA SER A 69 5.12 -14.60 -3.54
C SER A 69 5.57 -15.72 -4.47
N SER A 70 4.65 -16.63 -4.76
CA SER A 70 4.82 -17.65 -5.78
C SER A 70 3.67 -17.56 -6.77
N ARG A 71 3.96 -17.37 -8.05
CA ARG A 71 2.96 -17.25 -9.12
C ARG A 71 3.28 -18.26 -10.21
N PHE A 72 2.27 -19.04 -10.57
CA PHE A 72 2.35 -19.93 -11.73
C PHE A 72 1.82 -19.21 -12.97
N TYR A 73 2.63 -19.17 -14.01
CA TYR A 73 2.24 -18.60 -15.29
C TYR A 73 1.91 -19.72 -16.28
N ASP A 74 0.70 -19.69 -16.80
CA ASP A 74 0.17 -20.67 -17.72
C ASP A 74 0.94 -20.69 -19.06
N VAL A 75 1.40 -19.50 -19.48
CA VAL A 75 2.25 -19.37 -20.68
C VAL A 75 3.66 -19.81 -20.32
N GLY A 76 4.03 -21.01 -20.80
CA GLY A 76 5.36 -21.60 -20.58
C GLY A 76 5.50 -22.47 -19.33
N GLY A 77 4.44 -22.65 -18.52
CA GLY A 77 4.44 -23.60 -17.39
C GLY A 77 5.44 -23.27 -16.27
N LYS A 78 5.82 -21.99 -16.10
CA LYS A 78 6.86 -21.59 -15.14
C LYS A 78 6.25 -21.02 -13.86
N THR A 79 6.80 -21.43 -12.72
CA THR A 79 6.55 -20.78 -11.44
C THR A 79 7.59 -19.69 -11.21
N ILE A 80 7.12 -18.44 -11.04
CA ILE A 80 7.99 -17.31 -10.66
C ILE A 80 7.84 -17.09 -9.16
N LYS A 81 8.97 -17.11 -8.46
CA LYS A 81 9.08 -16.74 -7.05
C LYS A 81 9.64 -15.33 -6.95
N SER A 82 9.03 -14.49 -6.15
CA SER A 82 9.49 -13.13 -5.90
C SER A 82 9.55 -12.85 -4.40
N ILE A 83 10.47 -11.97 -4.01
CA ILE A 83 10.58 -11.48 -2.64
C ILE A 83 10.57 -9.96 -2.70
N SER A 84 9.62 -9.36 -1.98
CA SER A 84 9.57 -7.92 -1.73
C SER A 84 9.91 -7.67 -0.26
N LYS A 85 10.77 -6.69 -0.02
CA LYS A 85 11.14 -6.21 1.32
C LYS A 85 10.98 -4.70 1.38
N GLY A 86 10.62 -4.19 2.53
CA GLY A 86 10.42 -2.76 2.70
C GLY A 86 10.01 -2.39 4.10
N THR A 87 9.41 -1.22 4.23
CA THR A 87 8.84 -0.73 5.48
C THR A 87 7.32 -0.82 5.45
N TRP A 88 6.71 -0.99 6.61
CA TRP A 88 5.28 -0.91 6.77
C TRP A 88 4.89 0.22 7.72
N SER A 89 3.68 0.70 7.54
CA SER A 89 3.03 1.64 8.44
C SER A 89 1.53 1.39 8.46
N SER A 90 0.84 1.89 9.49
CA SER A 90 -0.61 1.75 9.59
C SER A 90 -1.27 3.06 9.95
N ARG A 91 -2.52 3.21 9.53
CA ARG A 91 -3.42 4.28 9.92
C ARG A 91 -4.84 3.72 10.04
N GLY A 92 -5.39 3.71 11.25
CA GLY A 92 -6.66 3.05 11.54
C GLY A 92 -6.61 1.57 11.16
N GLU A 93 -7.53 1.14 10.32
CA GLU A 93 -7.60 -0.25 9.81
C GLU A 93 -6.71 -0.51 8.59
N TYR A 94 -6.07 0.52 8.04
CA TYR A 94 -5.28 0.39 6.83
C TYR A 94 -3.82 0.18 7.13
N VAL A 95 -3.17 -0.66 6.31
CA VAL A 95 -1.75 -1.00 6.37
C VAL A 95 -1.13 -0.75 5.00
N SER A 96 -0.01 -0.06 5.00
CA SER A 96 0.81 0.20 3.82
C SER A 96 2.09 -0.60 3.88
N LEU A 97 2.47 -1.23 2.78
CA LEU A 97 3.76 -1.89 2.56
C LEU A 97 4.50 -1.13 1.47
N VAL A 98 5.54 -0.41 1.84
CA VAL A 98 6.35 0.37 0.91
C VAL A 98 7.66 -0.37 0.64
N PRO A 99 7.87 -0.90 -0.57
CA PRO A 99 9.09 -1.64 -0.91
C PRO A 99 10.34 -0.75 -0.87
N PHE A 100 11.49 -1.34 -0.52
CA PHE A 100 12.76 -0.67 -0.76
C PHE A 100 12.97 -0.48 -2.27
N GLY A 101 13.39 0.72 -2.67
CA GLY A 101 13.58 1.06 -4.08
C GLY A 101 12.31 1.52 -4.79
N VAL A 102 11.25 1.90 -4.05
CA VAL A 102 10.10 2.61 -4.62
C VAL A 102 10.56 3.88 -5.35
N ASN A 103 10.01 4.13 -6.52
CA ASN A 103 10.47 5.20 -7.41
C ASN A 103 9.81 6.56 -7.11
N TYR A 104 9.74 6.94 -5.84
CA TYR A 104 9.41 8.31 -5.46
C TYR A 104 10.30 8.78 -4.32
N SER A 105 10.60 10.07 -4.31
CA SER A 105 11.23 10.75 -3.19
C SER A 105 10.22 11.65 -2.50
N CYS A 106 10.33 11.74 -1.18
CA CYS A 106 9.53 12.63 -0.35
C CYS A 106 10.46 13.64 0.31
N VAL A 107 10.22 14.92 0.09
CA VAL A 107 10.97 16.01 0.69
C VAL A 107 10.01 16.86 1.53
N PRO A 108 10.34 17.19 2.80
CA PRO A 108 9.53 18.13 3.57
C PRO A 108 9.42 19.47 2.85
N ASN A 109 8.20 19.99 2.75
CA ASN A 109 7.98 21.34 2.25
C ASN A 109 8.09 22.32 3.44
N MET A 110 9.08 23.20 3.39
CA MET A 110 9.37 24.13 4.49
C MET A 110 8.37 25.30 4.60
N THR A 111 7.43 25.44 3.66
CA THR A 111 6.62 26.65 3.55
C THR A 111 5.17 26.50 4.01
N THR A 112 4.58 25.30 4.03
CA THR A 112 3.18 25.11 4.41
C THR A 112 2.90 23.71 4.96
N ASP A 113 2.34 23.64 6.17
CA ASP A 113 2.02 22.37 6.86
C ASP A 113 0.71 21.72 6.39
N SER A 114 -0.03 22.35 5.46
CA SER A 114 -1.40 21.95 5.10
C SER A 114 -1.58 21.42 3.68
N ILE A 115 -0.51 21.36 2.89
CA ILE A 115 -0.57 20.92 1.51
C ILE A 115 0.35 19.72 1.26
N ILE A 116 0.05 18.98 0.20
CA ILE A 116 0.95 18.01 -0.42
C ILE A 116 1.19 18.47 -1.84
N GLU A 117 2.44 18.53 -2.24
CA GLU A 117 2.83 18.78 -3.63
C GLU A 117 3.22 17.46 -4.30
N ILE A 118 2.82 17.27 -5.54
CA ILE A 118 3.21 16.10 -6.33
C ILE A 118 3.75 16.57 -7.68
N ASN A 119 4.97 16.17 -7.97
CA ASN A 119 5.63 16.35 -9.26
C ASN A 119 5.70 14.99 -9.96
N LEU A 120 5.10 14.89 -11.12
CA LEU A 120 4.94 13.66 -11.85
C LEU A 120 5.73 13.68 -13.16
N PHE A 121 6.62 12.71 -13.30
CA PHE A 121 7.52 12.58 -14.44
C PHE A 121 7.46 11.17 -15.03
N GLU A 122 7.85 11.04 -16.30
CA GLU A 122 8.08 9.76 -16.94
C GLU A 122 9.47 9.71 -17.60
N ILE A 123 10.00 8.51 -17.73
CA ILE A 123 11.24 8.27 -18.49
C ILE A 123 10.87 7.91 -19.92
N VAL A 124 11.30 8.74 -20.87
CA VAL A 124 11.15 8.45 -22.30
C VAL A 124 12.05 7.27 -22.68
N PRO A 125 11.49 6.15 -23.19
CA PRO A 125 12.26 4.91 -23.36
C PRO A 125 13.45 5.02 -24.31
N LEU A 126 13.37 5.87 -25.34
CA LEU A 126 14.40 6.02 -26.38
C LEU A 126 15.56 6.91 -25.95
N THR A 127 15.25 8.07 -25.37
CA THR A 127 16.27 9.08 -25.01
C THR A 127 16.75 8.94 -23.56
N ARG A 128 15.98 8.26 -22.72
CA ARG A 128 16.12 8.20 -21.26
C ARG A 128 15.94 9.53 -20.55
N ASP A 129 15.43 10.53 -21.25
CA ASP A 129 15.13 11.82 -20.65
C ASP A 129 13.95 11.69 -19.68
N THR A 130 13.99 12.50 -18.63
CA THR A 130 12.88 12.64 -17.68
C THR A 130 12.03 13.82 -18.10
N VAL A 131 10.76 13.55 -18.47
CA VAL A 131 9.83 14.59 -18.90
C VAL A 131 8.62 14.67 -17.97
N PRO A 132 8.04 15.87 -17.77
CA PRO A 132 6.86 16.02 -16.91
C PRO A 132 5.62 15.39 -17.57
N ILE A 133 4.80 14.72 -16.76
CA ILE A 133 3.52 14.17 -17.19
C ILE A 133 2.47 15.27 -17.08
N LYS A 134 2.12 15.86 -18.24
CA LYS A 134 1.08 16.88 -18.36
C LYS A 134 -0.29 16.23 -18.25
N ARG A 135 -1.22 16.87 -17.50
CA ARG A 135 -2.59 16.40 -17.31
C ARG A 135 -2.69 14.97 -16.75
N GLY A 136 -1.67 14.52 -16.00
CA GLY A 136 -1.71 13.29 -15.25
C GLY A 136 -2.84 13.31 -14.23
N LEU A 137 -3.61 12.22 -14.14
CA LEU A 137 -4.76 12.13 -13.25
C LEU A 137 -4.36 11.47 -11.93
N LEU A 138 -4.80 12.08 -10.83
CA LEU A 138 -4.60 11.58 -9.48
C LEU A 138 -5.95 11.47 -8.75
N TYR A 139 -6.09 10.45 -7.93
CA TYR A 139 -7.26 10.23 -7.09
C TYR A 139 -6.80 10.17 -5.63
N VAL A 140 -7.35 11.04 -4.82
CA VAL A 140 -7.02 11.17 -3.39
C VAL A 140 -8.15 10.54 -2.60
N TYR A 141 -7.83 9.50 -1.83
CA TYR A 141 -8.77 8.79 -0.97
C TYR A 141 -8.56 9.22 0.48
N SER A 142 -9.60 9.76 1.08
CA SER A 142 -9.59 10.22 2.48
C SER A 142 -10.21 9.18 3.42
N GLU A 143 -9.93 9.30 4.71
CA GLU A 143 -10.46 8.39 5.75
C GLU A 143 -11.99 8.43 5.85
N ASP A 144 -12.61 9.55 5.52
CA ASP A 144 -14.08 9.73 5.48
C ASP A 144 -14.75 9.04 4.28
N GLY A 145 -13.97 8.37 3.41
CA GLY A 145 -14.45 7.72 2.21
C GLY A 145 -14.56 8.64 0.99
N THR A 146 -14.23 9.93 1.14
CA THR A 146 -14.24 10.87 0.02
C THR A 146 -13.14 10.55 -0.97
N VAL A 147 -13.45 10.63 -2.26
CA VAL A 147 -12.49 10.51 -3.36
C VAL A 147 -12.48 11.81 -4.15
N THR A 148 -11.34 12.48 -4.15
CA THR A 148 -11.15 13.73 -4.88
C THR A 148 -10.20 13.53 -6.04
N LYS A 149 -10.60 14.01 -7.23
CA LYS A 149 -9.80 13.95 -8.46
C LYS A 149 -8.98 15.21 -8.63
N TYR A 150 -7.70 15.03 -8.94
CA TYR A 150 -6.76 16.10 -9.28
C TYR A 150 -6.14 15.86 -10.65
N GLN A 151 -5.54 16.90 -11.21
CA GLN A 151 -4.84 16.83 -12.49
C GLN A 151 -3.57 17.67 -12.43
N THR A 152 -2.45 17.14 -12.95
CA THR A 152 -1.21 17.91 -13.05
C THR A 152 -1.31 19.00 -14.12
N ASP A 153 -0.57 20.06 -13.91
CA ASP A 153 -0.42 21.17 -14.84
C ASP A 153 0.54 20.84 -16.02
N SER A 154 0.95 21.88 -16.75
CA SER A 154 1.83 21.76 -17.92
C SER A 154 3.26 21.35 -17.60
N ILE A 155 3.68 21.46 -16.33
CA ILE A 155 5.00 21.04 -15.84
C ILE A 155 4.95 19.78 -14.96
N GLY A 156 3.80 19.09 -14.98
CA GLY A 156 3.63 17.84 -14.21
C GLY A 156 3.40 18.04 -12.73
N HIS A 157 3.07 19.26 -12.28
CA HIS A 157 2.89 19.61 -10.88
C HIS A 157 1.42 19.67 -10.49
N VAL A 158 1.09 19.29 -9.25
CA VAL A 158 -0.22 19.46 -8.63
C VAL A 158 -0.09 19.71 -7.14
N VAL A 159 -0.95 20.58 -6.62
CA VAL A 159 -1.09 20.87 -5.18
C VAL A 159 -2.38 20.25 -4.66
N ILE A 160 -2.28 19.44 -3.63
CA ILE A 160 -3.40 18.81 -2.94
C ILE A 160 -3.60 19.52 -1.62
N ASN A 161 -4.76 20.18 -1.45
CA ASN A 161 -5.13 20.78 -0.17
C ASN A 161 -5.65 19.73 0.80
N TYR A 162 -5.18 19.79 2.02
CA TYR A 162 -5.51 18.85 3.07
C TYR A 162 -6.76 19.32 3.84
N SER A 163 -7.91 18.76 3.54
CA SER A 163 -9.15 19.00 4.30
C SER A 163 -9.47 17.88 5.30
N SER A 164 -9.02 16.66 5.01
CA SER A 164 -9.20 15.46 5.84
C SER A 164 -7.97 14.57 5.74
N ASP A 165 -7.83 13.57 6.62
CA ASP A 165 -6.69 12.67 6.56
C ASP A 165 -6.74 11.81 5.30
N ILE A 166 -5.67 11.90 4.50
CA ILE A 166 -5.54 11.16 3.25
C ILE A 166 -4.99 9.76 3.54
N LEU A 167 -5.72 8.74 3.09
CA LEU A 167 -5.28 7.35 3.16
C LEU A 167 -4.26 7.02 2.08
N VAL A 168 -4.56 7.41 0.84
CA VAL A 168 -3.70 7.10 -0.29
C VAL A 168 -3.95 8.05 -1.46
N VAL A 169 -2.86 8.43 -2.14
CA VAL A 169 -2.93 9.06 -3.46
C VAL A 169 -2.64 7.99 -4.51
N PHE A 170 -3.59 7.76 -5.38
CA PHE A 170 -3.48 6.86 -6.52
C PHE A 170 -3.26 7.66 -7.79
N ILE A 171 -2.25 7.28 -8.58
CA ILE A 171 -1.90 7.97 -9.82
C ILE A 171 -2.31 7.08 -10.99
N GLU A 172 -3.14 7.62 -11.86
CA GLU A 172 -3.58 6.91 -13.05
C GLU A 172 -2.47 6.87 -14.10
N GLY A 173 -2.20 5.67 -14.64
CA GLY A 173 -1.18 5.47 -15.66
C GLY A 173 -0.85 4.00 -15.82
N GLY A 174 0.09 3.66 -16.69
CA GLY A 174 0.44 2.26 -16.99
C GLY A 174 0.97 1.44 -15.80
N PHE A 175 1.43 2.08 -14.74
CA PHE A 175 2.01 1.43 -13.55
C PHE A 175 1.22 1.68 -12.26
N HIS A 176 0.19 2.54 -12.31
CA HIS A 176 -0.71 2.86 -11.19
C HIS A 176 -0.02 3.11 -9.84
N PRO A 177 0.99 4.03 -9.77
CA PRO A 177 1.71 4.27 -8.53
C PRO A 177 0.80 4.75 -7.40
N LYS A 178 1.16 4.38 -6.17
CA LYS A 178 0.43 4.76 -4.96
C LYS A 178 1.37 5.42 -3.97
N ILE A 179 0.89 6.48 -3.33
CA ILE A 179 1.53 7.10 -2.16
C ILE A 179 0.61 6.86 -0.97
N PRO A 180 0.85 5.81 -0.18
CA PRO A 180 0.06 5.56 1.02
C PRO A 180 0.45 6.51 2.13
N PHE A 181 -0.53 6.96 2.91
CA PHE A 181 -0.40 7.85 4.06
C PHE A 181 0.55 9.03 3.79
N PRO A 182 0.28 9.84 2.75
CA PRO A 182 1.17 10.94 2.40
C PRO A 182 1.29 11.92 3.58
N LYS A 183 2.48 12.48 3.75
CA LYS A 183 2.77 13.41 4.85
C LYS A 183 2.33 14.81 4.47
N LYS A 184 1.64 15.49 5.40
CA LYS A 184 1.36 16.93 5.32
C LYS A 184 2.67 17.72 5.21
N GLY A 185 2.65 18.83 4.48
CA GLY A 185 3.83 19.66 4.30
C GLY A 185 4.96 18.95 3.56
N SER A 186 4.65 18.08 2.61
CA SER A 186 5.67 17.35 1.86
C SER A 186 5.48 17.47 0.35
N SER A 187 6.58 17.46 -0.37
CA SER A 187 6.64 17.38 -1.83
C SER A 187 7.11 15.98 -2.25
N TYR A 188 6.38 15.37 -3.18
CA TYR A 188 6.67 14.05 -3.73
C TYR A 188 7.09 14.18 -5.19
N ASN A 189 8.29 13.69 -5.52
CA ASN A 189 8.74 13.57 -6.89
C ASN A 189 8.63 12.11 -7.32
N ILE A 190 7.80 11.84 -8.32
CA ILE A 190 7.48 10.49 -8.79
C ILE A 190 7.95 10.35 -10.22
N VAL A 191 8.78 9.35 -10.46
CA VAL A 191 9.29 9.02 -11.80
C VAL A 191 8.68 7.71 -12.26
N MET A 192 7.79 7.79 -13.25
CA MET A 192 7.16 6.62 -13.87
C MET A 192 8.15 5.91 -14.78
N SER A 193 8.42 4.65 -14.51
CA SER A 193 9.31 3.82 -15.33
C SER A 193 8.78 2.39 -15.46
N LYS A 194 9.26 1.63 -16.44
CA LYS A 194 8.89 0.21 -16.61
C LYS A 194 9.30 -0.68 -15.43
N SER A 195 10.26 -0.25 -14.63
CA SER A 195 10.73 -0.93 -13.42
C SER A 195 10.10 -0.39 -12.14
N TYR A 196 8.98 0.32 -12.25
CA TYR A 196 8.30 0.88 -11.09
C TYR A 196 7.90 -0.21 -10.11
N VAL A 197 8.33 -0.07 -8.86
CA VAL A 197 7.95 -0.95 -7.74
C VAL A 197 6.90 -0.22 -6.92
N ASP A 198 5.69 -0.77 -6.92
CA ASP A 198 4.53 -0.12 -6.31
C ASP A 198 4.39 -0.48 -4.82
N ALA A 199 3.91 0.49 -4.04
CA ALA A 199 3.47 0.26 -2.67
C ALA A 199 2.19 -0.60 -2.67
N GLN A 200 2.08 -1.50 -1.68
CA GLN A 200 0.87 -2.27 -1.47
C GLN A 200 0.03 -1.66 -0.37
N PHE A 201 -1.28 -1.73 -0.53
CA PHE A 201 -2.24 -1.18 0.41
C PHE A 201 -3.19 -2.28 0.85
N MET A 202 -3.35 -2.45 2.17
CA MET A 202 -4.12 -3.52 2.77
C MET A 202 -5.09 -2.95 3.80
N LYS A 203 -6.17 -3.66 4.08
CA LYS A 203 -7.12 -3.34 5.15
C LYS A 203 -7.18 -4.49 6.15
N LYS A 204 -7.17 -4.15 7.43
CA LYS A 204 -7.35 -5.11 8.51
C LYS A 204 -8.79 -5.62 8.58
N GLN A 205 -8.97 -6.92 8.73
CA GLN A 205 -10.25 -7.59 8.92
C GLN A 205 -10.15 -8.59 10.09
N GLY A 206 -10.51 -8.14 11.29
CA GLY A 206 -10.23 -8.91 12.51
C GLY A 206 -8.73 -9.10 12.70
N ASP A 207 -8.25 -10.34 12.78
CA ASP A 207 -6.82 -10.68 12.88
C ASP A 207 -6.14 -10.83 11.51
N ASP A 208 -6.91 -10.79 10.41
CA ASP A 208 -6.42 -10.99 9.05
C ASP A 208 -6.14 -9.66 8.35
N LEU A 209 -5.40 -9.71 7.22
CA LEU A 209 -5.15 -8.59 6.34
C LEU A 209 -5.72 -8.87 4.95
N CYS A 210 -6.46 -7.91 4.40
CA CYS A 210 -7.00 -8.00 3.05
C CYS A 210 -6.25 -7.05 2.11
N PHE A 211 -5.70 -7.59 1.02
CA PHE A 211 -5.09 -6.77 -0.02
C PHE A 211 -6.15 -5.91 -0.71
N CYS A 212 -5.85 -4.63 -0.89
CA CYS A 212 -6.75 -3.67 -1.51
C CYS A 212 -6.27 -3.32 -2.92
N SER A 213 -7.15 -3.47 -3.90
CA SER A 213 -6.98 -2.81 -5.20
C SER A 213 -7.63 -1.44 -5.17
N ILE A 214 -6.91 -0.45 -5.68
CA ILE A 214 -7.37 0.92 -5.75
C ILE A 214 -7.78 1.20 -7.19
N TYR A 215 -9.00 1.71 -7.37
CA TYR A 215 -9.58 2.12 -8.64
C TYR A 215 -9.86 3.62 -8.61
N ARG A 216 -10.39 4.18 -9.67
CA ARG A 216 -10.69 5.62 -9.79
C ARG A 216 -11.72 6.13 -8.77
N ASP A 217 -12.62 5.27 -8.33
CA ASP A 217 -13.79 5.62 -7.53
C ASP A 217 -13.93 4.79 -6.25
N SER A 218 -13.09 3.77 -6.07
CA SER A 218 -13.25 2.83 -4.95
C SER A 218 -11.96 2.14 -4.55
N ILE A 219 -11.95 1.68 -3.30
CA ILE A 219 -10.98 0.71 -2.78
C ILE A 219 -11.70 -0.63 -2.67
N GLN A 220 -11.24 -1.65 -3.40
CA GLN A 220 -11.83 -2.98 -3.39
C GLN A 220 -10.94 -3.97 -2.63
N LEU A 221 -11.57 -4.79 -1.80
CA LEU A 221 -10.90 -5.86 -1.06
C LEU A 221 -10.75 -7.08 -1.97
N ASN A 222 -9.54 -7.63 -2.05
CA ASN A 222 -9.22 -8.73 -2.96
C ASN A 222 -8.82 -10.00 -2.22
N SER A 223 -7.54 -10.10 -1.85
CA SER A 223 -6.95 -11.32 -1.32
C SER A 223 -6.82 -11.24 0.19
N LEU A 224 -7.43 -12.19 0.89
CA LEU A 224 -7.37 -12.27 2.35
C LEU A 224 -6.12 -13.05 2.78
N TYR A 225 -5.24 -12.40 3.50
CA TYR A 225 -4.06 -12.97 4.12
C TYR A 225 -4.41 -13.35 5.57
N ARG A 226 -4.49 -14.63 5.85
CA ARG A 226 -4.83 -15.14 7.19
C ARG A 226 -3.62 -15.10 8.09
N ARG A 227 -3.83 -14.61 9.30
CA ARG A 227 -2.80 -14.62 10.35
C ARG A 227 -2.51 -16.05 10.79
N VAL A 228 -1.22 -16.39 10.83
CA VAL A 228 -0.76 -17.64 11.42
C VAL A 228 -0.59 -17.42 12.92
N LEU A 229 -1.53 -17.93 13.71
CA LEU A 229 -1.43 -17.92 15.16
C LEU A 229 -0.28 -18.86 15.55
N LYS A 230 0.59 -18.39 16.44
CA LYS A 230 1.64 -19.21 17.04
C LYS A 230 1.07 -20.04 18.19
#